data_98d08e3a267f4f0744c2437fcde603f3
#
_entry.id   98d08e3a267f4f0744c2437fcde603f3
#
_cell.length_a   1.000
_cell.length_b   1.000
_cell.length_c   1.000
_cell.angle_alpha   90.00
_cell.angle_beta   90.00
_cell.angle_gamma   90.00
#
_symmetry.space_group_name_H-M   'P 1'
#
loop_
_entity.id
_entity.type
_entity.pdbx_description
1 polymer ?
#
loop_
_entity_poly.entity_id
_entity_poly.type
_entity_poly.pdbx_seq_one_letter_code
_entity_poly.pdbx_strand_id
1 'polypeptide(L)'
;MDAAAGVPLAETLATRTREAVLYERQEGGRVVCFACGHRCPIPEGRPGVCKVRFNRGGVLYAPYGYVGALQCDPIEKKPFFHAFPGSEALSFGMLGCDYHCAYCQNWLTSQ
;
A
#
# COMPACT_ATOMS: atom_id res chain seq x y z
N MET A 1 22.15 11.50 5.66
CA MET A 1 21.46 10.50 4.96
C MET A 1 21.95 9.10 5.16
N ASP A 2 23.10 9.02 5.47
CA ASP A 2 23.69 7.81 5.67
C ASP A 2 23.15 6.98 6.74
N ALA A 3 22.71 7.52 7.83
CA ALA A 3 22.11 6.73 8.88
C ALA A 3 20.86 5.98 8.39
N ALA A 4 20.11 6.59 7.51
CA ALA A 4 18.94 5.93 6.94
C ALA A 4 19.30 4.88 5.90
N ALA A 5 20.48 4.98 5.32
CA ALA A 5 20.90 4.07 4.27
C ALA A 5 21.10 2.65 4.73
N GLY A 6 21.29 2.43 6.03
CA GLY A 6 21.46 1.10 6.58
C GLY A 6 20.19 0.42 7.04
N VAL A 7 19.05 1.09 6.96
CA VAL A 7 17.78 0.55 7.45
C VAL A 7 17.02 -0.08 6.29
N PRO A 8 16.66 -1.38 6.38
CA PRO A 8 15.86 -2.02 5.34
C PRO A 8 14.51 -1.33 5.17
N LEU A 9 14.04 -1.27 3.93
CA LEU A 9 12.75 -0.67 3.63
C LEU A 9 11.60 -1.36 4.38
N ALA A 10 11.64 -2.67 4.45
CA ALA A 10 10.62 -3.45 5.17
C ALA A 10 10.54 -3.04 6.64
N GLU A 11 11.67 -2.79 7.27
CA GLU A 11 11.72 -2.39 8.67
C GLU A 11 11.16 -0.97 8.85
N THR A 12 11.50 -0.06 7.95
CA THR A 12 10.95 1.28 7.96
C THR A 12 9.44 1.27 7.77
N LEU A 13 8.96 0.46 6.82
CA LEU A 13 7.53 0.35 6.55
C LEU A 13 6.78 -0.28 7.73
N ALA A 14 7.40 -1.21 8.44
CA ALA A 14 6.78 -1.83 9.60
C ALA A 14 6.48 -0.82 10.71
N THR A 15 7.24 0.26 10.80
CA THR A 15 6.98 1.33 11.77
C THR A 15 5.91 2.30 11.31
N ARG A 16 5.55 2.28 10.03
CA ARG A 16 4.54 3.15 9.42
C ARG A 16 3.26 2.37 9.18
N THR A 17 2.81 1.65 10.21
CA THR A 17 1.61 0.84 10.13
C THR A 17 0.71 1.09 11.32
N ARG A 18 -0.54 0.71 11.18
CA ARG A 18 -1.55 0.83 12.21
C ARG A 18 -2.47 -0.38 12.10
N GLU A 19 -3.13 -0.74 13.18
CA GLU A 19 -4.13 -1.79 13.11
C GLU A 19 -5.18 -1.45 12.06
N ALA A 20 -5.45 -2.38 11.16
CA ALA A 20 -6.44 -2.22 10.12
C ALA A 20 -7.86 -2.27 10.70
N VAL A 21 -8.82 -1.77 9.93
CA VAL A 21 -10.23 -1.80 10.30
C VAL A 21 -10.98 -2.89 9.54
N LEU A 22 -10.61 -3.10 8.29
CA LEU A 22 -11.36 -3.95 7.37
C LEU A 22 -10.81 -5.38 7.38
N TYR A 23 -10.97 -6.06 8.50
CA TYR A 23 -10.58 -7.46 8.61
C TYR A 23 -11.35 -8.17 9.71
N GLU A 24 -11.32 -9.51 9.68
CA GLU A 24 -11.91 -10.36 10.70
C GLU A 24 -10.86 -11.32 11.23
N ARG A 25 -10.89 -11.56 12.54
CA ARG A 25 -10.01 -12.54 13.17
C ARG A 25 -10.63 -13.93 13.04
N GLN A 26 -9.77 -14.92 12.85
CA GLN A 26 -10.16 -16.32 12.81
C GLN A 26 -9.35 -17.13 13.83
N GLU A 27 -9.71 -18.40 14.01
CA GLU A 27 -8.99 -19.29 14.91
C GLU A 27 -7.56 -19.52 14.43
N GLY A 28 -6.65 -19.78 15.37
CA GLY A 28 -5.26 -20.06 15.07
C GLY A 28 -4.43 -18.85 14.71
N GLY A 29 -4.87 -17.64 15.06
CA GLY A 29 -4.14 -16.42 14.76
C GLY A 29 -4.26 -15.95 13.32
N ARG A 30 -5.10 -16.58 12.52
CA ARG A 30 -5.35 -16.18 11.14
C ARG A 30 -6.31 -15.00 11.10
N VAL A 31 -6.17 -14.14 10.09
CA VAL A 31 -7.11 -13.06 9.82
C VAL A 31 -7.56 -13.11 8.37
N VAL A 32 -8.71 -12.56 8.08
CA VAL A 32 -9.20 -12.37 6.70
C VAL A 32 -9.34 -10.88 6.45
N CYS A 33 -8.57 -10.38 5.49
CA CYS A 33 -8.64 -8.98 5.06
C CYS A 33 -9.70 -8.84 3.99
N PHE A 34 -10.63 -7.90 4.16
CA PHE A 34 -11.64 -7.63 3.14
C PHE A 34 -11.59 -6.18 2.64
N ALA A 35 -10.41 -5.57 2.68
CA ALA A 35 -10.22 -4.22 2.17
C ALA A 35 -10.36 -4.15 0.65
N CYS A 36 -10.08 -5.26 -0.05
CA CYS A 36 -10.29 -5.37 -1.49
C CYS A 36 -10.98 -6.69 -1.81
N GLY A 37 -11.27 -6.91 -3.09
CA GLY A 37 -12.00 -8.09 -3.53
C GLY A 37 -11.30 -9.43 -3.35
N HIS A 38 -10.02 -9.44 -3.06
CA HIS A 38 -9.26 -10.68 -2.87
C HIS A 38 -9.65 -11.43 -1.60
N ARG A 39 -10.09 -10.73 -0.57
CA ARG A 39 -10.46 -11.34 0.73
C ARG A 39 -9.40 -12.29 1.23
N CYS A 40 -8.17 -11.79 1.35
CA CYS A 40 -7.00 -12.60 1.68
C CYS A 40 -7.12 -13.27 3.04
N PRO A 41 -7.05 -14.61 3.12
CA PRO A 41 -6.81 -15.29 4.39
C PRO A 41 -5.31 -15.20 4.70
N ILE A 42 -4.95 -14.54 5.78
CA ILE A 42 -3.55 -14.23 6.08
C ILE A 42 -3.15 -14.93 7.37
N PRO A 43 -2.29 -15.97 7.28
CA PRO A 43 -1.73 -16.60 8.47
C PRO A 43 -0.83 -15.65 9.25
N GLU A 44 -0.64 -15.93 10.52
CA GLU A 44 0.25 -15.14 11.36
C GLU A 44 1.65 -15.08 10.77
N GLY A 45 2.24 -13.88 10.78
CA GLY A 45 3.57 -13.64 10.25
C GLY A 45 3.64 -13.47 8.74
N ARG A 46 2.50 -13.41 8.05
CA ARG A 46 2.46 -13.34 6.59
C ARG A 46 1.79 -12.06 6.11
N PRO A 47 2.15 -11.57 4.91
CA PRO A 47 1.44 -10.49 4.27
C PRO A 47 0.31 -11.02 3.38
N GLY A 48 -0.62 -10.13 3.03
CA GLY A 48 -1.59 -10.39 1.97
C GLY A 48 -0.99 -10.24 0.59
N VAL A 49 -1.84 -10.39 -0.44
CA VAL A 49 -1.39 -10.33 -1.83
C VAL A 49 -0.79 -8.95 -2.19
N CYS A 50 -1.25 -7.89 -1.56
CA CYS A 50 -0.72 -6.53 -1.80
C CYS A 50 0.65 -6.29 -1.16
N LYS A 51 1.11 -7.19 -0.29
CA LYS A 51 2.40 -7.17 0.40
C LYS A 51 2.56 -6.06 1.44
N VAL A 52 1.60 -5.18 1.61
CA VAL A 52 1.69 -4.06 2.56
C VAL A 52 0.73 -4.19 3.74
N ARG A 53 -0.19 -5.15 3.71
CA ARG A 53 -1.02 -5.50 4.86
C ARG A 53 -0.57 -6.86 5.37
N PHE A 54 -0.32 -6.97 6.66
CA PHE A 54 0.25 -8.20 7.21
C PHE A 54 -0.33 -8.51 8.58
N ASN A 55 -0.29 -9.80 8.90
CA ASN A 55 -0.78 -10.33 10.18
C ASN A 55 0.40 -10.48 11.14
N ARG A 56 0.30 -9.83 12.28
CA ARG A 56 1.27 -9.97 13.37
C ARG A 56 0.49 -10.27 14.65
N GLY A 57 0.68 -11.48 15.18
CA GLY A 57 0.03 -11.87 16.43
C GLY A 57 -1.48 -11.93 16.34
N GLY A 58 -2.07 -12.22 15.19
CA GLY A 58 -3.51 -12.27 15.01
C GLY A 58 -4.16 -10.92 14.80
N VAL A 59 -3.36 -9.88 14.55
CA VAL A 59 -3.83 -8.53 14.27
C VAL A 59 -3.35 -8.13 12.88
N LEU A 60 -4.25 -7.62 12.06
CA LEU A 60 -3.90 -7.13 10.73
C LEU A 60 -3.42 -5.68 10.82
N TYR A 61 -2.25 -5.41 10.26
CA TYR A 61 -1.67 -4.08 10.18
C TYR A 61 -1.73 -3.58 8.74
N ALA A 62 -1.98 -2.29 8.60
CA ALA A 62 -2.09 -1.63 7.30
C ALA A 62 -1.19 -0.39 7.25
N PRO A 63 -0.77 0.04 6.06
CA PRO A 63 0.03 1.25 5.91
C PRO A 63 -0.64 2.47 6.52
N TYR A 64 0.16 3.31 7.16
CA TYR A 64 -0.36 4.51 7.80
C TYR A 64 0.74 5.56 7.92
N GLY A 65 0.39 6.79 7.60
CA GLY A 65 1.25 7.94 7.89
C GLY A 65 2.37 8.16 6.88
N TYR A 66 2.30 7.60 5.68
CA TYR A 66 3.27 7.86 4.64
C TYR A 66 2.65 7.78 3.25
N VAL A 67 3.36 8.35 2.27
CA VAL A 67 3.07 8.14 0.85
C VAL A 67 4.33 7.62 0.17
N GLY A 68 4.17 6.76 -0.82
CA GLY A 68 5.30 6.20 -1.57
C GLY A 68 5.79 7.12 -2.68
N ALA A 69 4.93 7.97 -3.19
CA ALA A 69 5.27 8.92 -4.25
C ALA A 69 4.36 10.14 -4.15
N LEU A 70 4.91 11.30 -4.44
CA LEU A 70 4.17 12.56 -4.43
C LEU A 70 4.58 13.37 -5.65
N GLN A 71 3.61 13.81 -6.44
CA GLN A 71 3.85 14.55 -7.68
C GLN A 71 2.84 15.66 -7.86
N CYS A 72 3.25 16.72 -8.55
CA CYS A 72 2.38 17.79 -8.98
C CYS A 72 2.55 17.93 -10.48
N ASP A 73 1.54 17.54 -11.23
CA ASP A 73 1.58 17.46 -12.69
C ASP A 73 0.44 18.25 -13.32
N PRO A 74 0.56 18.64 -14.61
CA PRO A 74 -0.56 19.20 -15.31
C PRO A 74 -1.78 18.28 -15.27
N ILE A 75 -2.96 18.85 -15.14
CA ILE A 75 -4.21 18.07 -15.02
C ILE A 75 -4.42 17.17 -16.24
N GLU A 76 -3.95 17.60 -17.41
CA GLU A 76 -4.07 16.83 -18.65
C GLU A 76 -3.28 15.54 -18.62
N LYS A 77 -2.22 15.45 -17.81
CA LYS A 77 -1.46 14.23 -17.61
C LYS A 77 -2.27 13.15 -16.87
N LYS A 78 -3.29 13.56 -16.15
CA LYS A 78 -4.25 12.67 -15.48
C LYS A 78 -5.45 12.34 -16.35
N PRO A 79 -5.35 12.32 -17.64
CA PRO A 79 -6.24 12.46 -18.78
C PRO A 79 -7.56 13.22 -18.54
N PHE A 80 -7.49 14.30 -17.81
CA PHE A 80 -8.62 15.21 -17.66
C PHE A 80 -8.43 16.40 -18.58
N PHE A 81 -8.89 16.28 -19.82
CA PHE A 81 -8.61 17.27 -20.86
C PHE A 81 -9.56 18.46 -20.82
N HIS A 82 -10.72 18.30 -20.18
CA HIS A 82 -11.76 19.36 -20.17
C HIS A 82 -12.10 19.83 -18.75
N ALA A 83 -11.50 19.24 -17.73
CA ALA A 83 -11.73 19.62 -16.35
C ALA A 83 -10.61 20.55 -15.88
N PHE A 84 -10.94 21.82 -15.63
CA PHE A 84 -9.99 22.82 -15.16
C PHE A 84 -8.72 22.87 -16.02
N PRO A 85 -8.85 23.09 -17.36
CA PRO A 85 -7.69 23.03 -18.24
C PRO A 85 -6.60 24.01 -17.81
N GLY A 86 -5.35 23.57 -17.91
CA GLY A 86 -4.20 24.37 -17.52
C GLY A 86 -3.88 24.37 -16.03
N SER A 87 -4.65 23.67 -15.21
CA SER A 87 -4.39 23.58 -13.79
C SER A 87 -3.41 22.44 -13.48
N GLU A 88 -2.93 22.42 -12.25
CA GLU A 88 -2.05 21.36 -11.77
C GLU A 88 -2.79 20.42 -10.83
N ALA A 89 -2.40 19.15 -10.86
CA ALA A 89 -2.97 18.11 -10.01
C ALA A 89 -1.92 17.58 -9.07
N LEU A 90 -2.15 17.72 -7.77
CA LEU A 90 -1.34 17.06 -6.77
C LEU A 90 -1.79 15.61 -6.67
N SER A 91 -0.87 14.68 -6.83
CA SER A 91 -1.17 13.25 -6.75
C SER A 91 -0.17 12.53 -5.86
N PHE A 92 -0.63 11.46 -5.25
CA PHE A 92 0.23 10.63 -4.43
C PHE A 92 -0.13 9.17 -4.64
N GLY A 93 0.84 8.30 -4.37
CA GLY A 93 0.65 6.86 -4.42
C GLY A 93 1.19 6.19 -3.18
N MET A 94 0.56 5.09 -2.81
CA MET A 94 1.06 4.23 -1.74
C MET A 94 1.84 3.08 -2.33
N LEU A 95 2.57 2.35 -1.49
CA LEU A 95 3.22 1.12 -1.90
C LEU A 95 2.23 -0.03 -1.90
N GLY A 96 2.52 -1.04 -2.72
CA GLY A 96 1.69 -2.23 -2.82
C GLY A 96 0.53 -2.07 -3.78
N CYS A 97 -0.03 -3.19 -4.20
CA CYS A 97 -1.18 -3.23 -5.10
C CYS A 97 -1.85 -4.58 -4.99
N ASP A 98 -3.16 -4.62 -5.19
CA ASP A 98 -3.92 -5.85 -5.19
C ASP A 98 -3.85 -6.60 -6.53
N TYR A 99 -3.15 -6.05 -7.51
CA TYR A 99 -2.88 -6.69 -8.79
C TYR A 99 -1.38 -6.78 -9.04
N HIS A 100 -0.97 -7.75 -9.84
CA HIS A 100 0.44 -7.96 -10.21
C HIS A 100 0.54 -8.04 -11.73
N CYS A 101 0.19 -6.93 -12.40
CA CYS A 101 0.18 -6.88 -13.86
C CYS A 101 1.60 -6.92 -14.41
N ALA A 102 1.83 -7.78 -15.41
CA ALA A 102 3.14 -7.89 -16.05
C ALA A 102 3.57 -6.60 -16.78
N TYR A 103 2.60 -5.79 -17.18
CA TYR A 103 2.83 -4.54 -17.90
C TYR A 103 2.67 -3.30 -17.00
N CYS A 104 2.78 -3.44 -15.69
CA CYS A 104 2.53 -2.35 -14.75
C CYS A 104 3.56 -1.24 -14.92
N GLN A 105 3.11 0.00 -15.18
CA GLN A 105 3.98 1.16 -15.24
C GLN A 105 4.59 1.50 -13.89
N ASN A 106 3.89 1.18 -12.82
CA ASN A 106 4.29 1.53 -11.47
C ASN A 106 4.83 0.31 -10.70
N TRP A 107 5.43 -0.66 -11.42
CA TRP A 107 5.87 -1.90 -10.81
C TRP A 107 6.80 -1.69 -9.60
N LEU A 108 7.58 -0.59 -9.64
CA LEU A 108 8.53 -0.30 -8.56
C LEU A 108 7.85 -0.06 -7.22
N THR A 109 6.66 0.54 -7.24
CA THR A 109 5.90 0.83 -6.02
C THR A 109 4.79 -0.19 -5.76
N SER A 110 4.34 -0.92 -6.78
CA SER A 110 3.19 -1.81 -6.67
C SER A 110 3.57 -3.26 -6.39
N GLN A 111 4.81 -3.68 -6.66
CA GLN A 111 5.22 -5.09 -6.57
C GLN A 111 6.52 -5.29 -5.79
#